data_6c7d8c0ba29dd73e7437c99f474cfea4
#
_entry.id   6c7d8c0ba29dd73e7437c99f474cfea4
#
_cell.length_a   1.000
_cell.length_b   1.000
_cell.length_c   1.000
_cell.angle_alpha   90.00
_cell.angle_beta   90.00
_cell.angle_gamma   90.00
#
_symmetry.space_group_name_H-M   'P 1'
#
loop_
_entity.id
_entity.type
_entity.pdbx_description
1 polymer ?
#
loop_
_entity_poly.entity_id
_entity_poly.type
_entity_poly.pdbx_seq_one_letter_code
_entity_poly.pdbx_strand_id
1 'polypeptide(L)'
;MTSVRDRTLFIYWGRRGSISEFLIELTKIADDGTLFSVSRQNELFGQIIRSGACIVPVDTFSRGFGAIFGLFRLSRIRRQLLAAIEKYRIDKVVVLMSHVWTPLIADSIRRTGARYIVIVHDASGHPGDRTAIVNRWLMRDALKADEVVTLSAYVKSALIARFPQLEGRTVVLFHPVIRSLAASGGARTGRPVGFLFFGRILAYKGLPLFVEACELLRARGRDFRIGVAGEGHLGDLAGRLAALDAVIINRWLDYDEVSTVLSQYDCMVLTNIEASQSGVVALAHGFGMPVIATPVGGLTEQIKDHRSGLIARRVAADASADAMELFVTDGELRKQLSEGVAKVQEDFSMARFFERLTEQRSEKAQ
;
A
#
# COMPACT_ATOMS: atom_id res chain seq x y z
N MET A 1 23.25 26.28 8.14
CA MET A 1 21.88 26.75 8.40
C MET A 1 21.01 25.54 8.46
N THR A 2 20.56 25.12 9.64
CA THR A 2 19.60 24.04 9.82
C THR A 2 18.28 24.49 9.22
N SER A 3 17.86 23.91 8.11
CA SER A 3 16.53 24.12 7.52
C SER A 3 15.50 23.83 8.61
N VAL A 4 14.70 24.81 8.95
CA VAL A 4 13.56 24.62 9.85
C VAL A 4 12.61 23.67 9.13
N ARG A 5 12.55 22.42 9.59
CA ARG A 5 11.62 21.42 9.02
C ARG A 5 10.19 21.85 9.30
N ASP A 6 9.32 21.74 8.30
CA ASP A 6 7.90 22.00 8.44
C ASP A 6 7.27 21.04 9.45
N ARG A 7 6.53 21.57 10.42
CA ARG A 7 5.76 20.78 11.37
C ARG A 7 4.58 20.15 10.66
N THR A 8 4.48 18.84 10.71
CA THR A 8 3.53 18.08 9.89
C THR A 8 2.56 17.27 10.74
N LEU A 9 1.27 17.37 10.42
CA LEU A 9 0.23 16.51 10.97
C LEU A 9 -0.22 15.50 9.89
N PHE A 10 0.02 14.23 10.14
CA PHE A 10 -0.50 13.13 9.31
C PHE A 10 -1.89 12.70 9.79
N ILE A 11 -2.81 12.52 8.87
CA ILE A 11 -4.17 12.04 9.15
C ILE A 11 -4.36 10.67 8.51
N TYR A 12 -4.67 9.66 9.33
CA TYR A 12 -5.13 8.36 8.87
C TYR A 12 -6.24 7.82 9.79
N TRP A 13 -7.44 7.71 9.24
CA TRP A 13 -8.62 7.26 9.98
C TRP A 13 -9.18 5.93 9.48
N GLY A 14 -8.41 5.22 8.65
CA GLY A 14 -8.72 3.87 8.23
C GLY A 14 -8.65 2.88 9.40
N ARG A 15 -9.38 1.77 9.25
CA ARG A 15 -9.49 0.76 10.31
C ARG A 15 -8.46 -0.37 10.17
N ARG A 16 -8.13 -0.76 8.96
CA ARG A 16 -7.21 -1.88 8.66
C ARG A 16 -6.62 -1.76 7.26
N GLY A 17 -5.58 -2.52 7.00
CA GLY A 17 -4.93 -2.62 5.70
C GLY A 17 -3.52 -2.01 5.66
N SER A 18 -2.88 -2.09 4.50
CA SER A 18 -1.47 -1.73 4.29
C SER A 18 -1.09 -0.30 4.70
N ILE A 19 -2.06 0.63 4.73
CA ILE A 19 -1.79 2.00 5.20
C ILE A 19 -1.62 2.04 6.73
N SER A 20 -2.17 1.08 7.49
CA SER A 20 -1.89 0.97 8.93
C SER A 20 -0.42 0.60 9.17
N GLU A 21 0.13 -0.31 8.35
CA GLU A 21 1.54 -0.70 8.38
C GLU A 21 2.45 0.43 7.90
N PHE A 22 2.04 1.12 6.84
CA PHE A 22 2.69 2.34 6.36
C PHE A 22 2.80 3.39 7.48
N LEU A 23 1.73 3.59 8.24
CA LEU A 23 1.71 4.54 9.36
C LEU A 23 2.69 4.13 10.47
N ILE A 24 2.79 2.82 10.81
CA ILE A 24 3.78 2.33 11.78
C ILE A 24 5.20 2.67 11.30
N GLU A 25 5.53 2.40 10.04
CA GLU A 25 6.85 2.77 9.51
C GLU A 25 7.11 4.27 9.61
N LEU A 26 6.10 5.07 9.31
CA LEU A 26 6.21 6.52 9.38
C LEU A 26 6.43 7.01 10.82
N THR A 27 5.76 6.40 11.81
CA THR A 27 5.96 6.78 13.22
C THR A 27 7.36 6.48 13.75
N LYS A 28 8.07 5.51 13.16
CA LYS A 28 9.44 5.15 13.56
C LYS A 28 10.50 6.19 13.14
N ILE A 29 10.21 6.95 12.09
CA ILE A 29 11.12 7.97 11.53
C ILE A 29 10.67 9.39 11.84
N ALA A 30 9.54 9.55 12.51
CA ALA A 30 8.97 10.83 12.88
C ALA A 30 9.88 11.57 13.85
N ASP A 31 10.02 12.87 13.63
CA ASP A 31 10.69 13.80 14.53
C ASP A 31 9.70 14.50 15.49
N ASP A 32 10.22 15.33 16.41
CA ASP A 32 9.41 16.08 17.40
C ASP A 32 8.44 17.08 16.75
N GLY A 33 8.62 17.41 15.47
CA GLY A 33 7.73 18.26 14.68
C GLY A 33 6.55 17.53 14.04
N THR A 34 6.49 16.21 14.18
CA THR A 34 5.53 15.36 13.49
C THR A 34 4.44 14.83 14.42
N LEU A 35 3.18 15.06 14.05
CA LEU A 35 2.00 14.57 14.74
C LEU A 35 1.20 13.61 13.85
N PHE A 36 0.44 12.72 14.51
CA PHE A 36 -0.42 11.76 13.81
C PHE A 36 -1.84 11.80 14.37
N SER A 37 -2.82 12.09 13.54
CA SER A 37 -4.23 11.89 13.88
C SER A 37 -4.69 10.51 13.43
N VAL A 38 -5.00 9.64 14.39
CA VAL A 38 -5.29 8.23 14.14
C VAL A 38 -6.63 7.83 14.76
N SER A 39 -7.39 7.03 14.02
CA SER A 39 -8.63 6.44 14.58
C SER A 39 -8.31 5.42 15.67
N ARG A 40 -8.99 5.52 16.82
CA ARG A 40 -8.96 4.49 17.87
C ARG A 40 -9.50 3.13 17.39
N GLN A 41 -10.24 3.13 16.26
CA GLN A 41 -10.79 1.92 15.63
C GLN A 41 -9.78 1.23 14.69
N ASN A 42 -8.56 1.77 14.56
CA ASN A 42 -7.51 1.16 13.75
C ASN A 42 -7.00 -0.12 14.45
N GLU A 43 -6.84 -1.20 13.69
CA GLU A 43 -6.38 -2.52 14.20
C GLU A 43 -4.99 -2.45 14.85
N LEU A 44 -4.11 -1.55 14.40
CA LEU A 44 -2.76 -1.36 14.91
C LEU A 44 -2.64 -0.17 15.89
N PHE A 45 -3.78 0.39 16.36
CA PHE A 45 -3.78 1.57 17.23
C PHE A 45 -2.88 1.39 18.47
N GLY A 46 -2.94 0.21 19.11
CA GLY A 46 -2.09 -0.09 20.26
C GLY A 46 -0.59 -0.09 19.95
N GLN A 47 -0.20 -0.55 18.75
CA GLN A 47 1.21 -0.54 18.32
C GLN A 47 1.64 0.90 17.98
N ILE A 48 0.77 1.67 17.32
CA ILE A 48 1.01 3.07 16.97
C ILE A 48 1.24 3.91 18.24
N ILE A 49 0.45 3.72 19.29
CA ILE A 49 0.64 4.42 20.58
C ILE A 49 1.97 4.03 21.23
N ARG A 50 2.37 2.76 21.15
CA ARG A 50 3.64 2.29 21.70
C ARG A 50 4.88 2.77 20.94
N SER A 51 4.74 3.31 19.74
CA SER A 51 5.88 3.87 18.98
C SER A 51 6.52 5.10 19.64
N GLY A 52 5.81 5.75 20.58
CA GLY A 52 6.27 6.98 21.22
C GLY A 52 6.00 8.25 20.40
N ALA A 53 5.45 8.13 19.19
CA ALA A 53 5.09 9.28 18.36
C ALA A 53 3.97 10.12 18.99
N CYS A 54 3.91 11.42 18.67
CA CYS A 54 2.86 12.31 19.14
C CYS A 54 1.53 12.02 18.45
N ILE A 55 0.58 11.41 19.15
CA ILE A 55 -0.70 10.95 18.60
C ILE A 55 -1.86 11.83 19.05
N VAL A 56 -2.68 12.26 18.11
CA VAL A 56 -3.99 12.90 18.30
C VAL A 56 -5.07 11.86 18.00
N PRO A 57 -5.53 11.09 18.99
CA PRO A 57 -6.48 10.01 18.77
C PRO A 57 -7.88 10.56 18.51
N VAL A 58 -8.60 9.95 17.55
CA VAL A 58 -9.97 10.32 17.20
C VAL A 58 -10.91 9.11 17.24
N ASP A 59 -12.17 9.36 17.60
CA ASP A 59 -13.21 8.33 17.63
C ASP A 59 -14.02 8.38 16.33
N THR A 60 -13.63 7.56 15.36
CA THR A 60 -14.41 7.37 14.13
C THR A 60 -15.54 6.34 14.36
N PHE A 61 -16.09 5.77 13.30
CA PHE A 61 -17.14 4.77 13.39
C PHE A 61 -16.59 3.36 13.12
N SER A 62 -17.25 2.34 13.71
CA SER A 62 -16.88 0.93 13.53
C SER A 62 -17.71 0.21 12.47
N ARG A 63 -18.90 0.72 12.10
CA ARG A 63 -19.83 0.13 11.11
C ARG A 63 -20.33 1.21 10.16
N GLY A 64 -20.69 0.82 8.91
CA GLY A 64 -21.06 1.76 7.84
C GLY A 64 -22.15 2.78 8.21
N PHE A 65 -23.20 2.35 8.94
CA PHE A 65 -24.23 3.26 9.45
C PHE A 65 -23.68 4.29 10.45
N GLY A 66 -22.60 3.99 11.15
CA GLY A 66 -21.92 4.93 12.03
C GLY A 66 -21.32 6.15 11.33
N ALA A 67 -21.15 6.10 10.00
CA ALA A 67 -20.66 7.24 9.22
C ALA A 67 -21.64 8.43 9.28
N ILE A 68 -22.94 8.16 9.22
CA ILE A 68 -23.99 9.19 9.27
C ILE A 68 -24.29 9.59 10.72
N PHE A 69 -24.56 8.61 11.58
CA PHE A 69 -24.83 8.86 13.01
C PHE A 69 -23.62 9.41 13.78
N GLY A 70 -22.41 9.23 13.26
CA GLY A 70 -21.17 9.77 13.82
C GLY A 70 -20.91 11.24 13.51
N LEU A 71 -21.71 11.91 12.70
CA LEU A 71 -21.51 13.33 12.32
C LEU A 71 -21.48 14.27 13.53
N PHE A 72 -22.18 13.95 14.63
CA PHE A 72 -22.06 14.69 15.89
C PHE A 72 -20.62 14.67 16.45
N ARG A 73 -19.88 13.59 16.22
CA ARG A 73 -18.47 13.47 16.63
C ARG A 73 -17.55 14.32 15.76
N LEU A 74 -17.94 14.57 14.51
CA LEU A 74 -17.14 15.32 13.56
C LEU A 74 -16.84 16.74 14.04
N SER A 75 -17.79 17.42 14.66
CA SER A 75 -17.59 18.75 15.24
C SER A 75 -16.54 18.73 16.37
N ARG A 76 -16.52 17.68 17.18
CA ARG A 76 -15.52 17.46 18.22
C ARG A 76 -14.14 17.15 17.62
N ILE A 77 -14.09 16.23 16.66
CA ILE A 77 -12.85 15.86 15.94
C ILE A 77 -12.25 17.09 15.26
N ARG A 78 -13.08 17.87 14.56
CA ARG A 78 -12.66 19.11 13.92
C ARG A 78 -12.04 20.08 14.93
N ARG A 79 -12.73 20.36 16.06
CA ARG A 79 -12.17 21.23 17.10
C ARG A 79 -10.86 20.72 17.67
N GLN A 80 -10.76 19.41 17.91
CA GLN A 80 -9.54 18.76 18.42
C GLN A 80 -8.37 18.91 17.43
N LEU A 81 -8.61 18.71 16.14
CA LEU A 81 -7.59 18.88 15.11
C LEU A 81 -7.15 20.34 14.96
N LEU A 82 -8.09 21.28 14.91
CA LEU A 82 -7.76 22.70 14.79
C LEU A 82 -6.97 23.18 16.01
N ALA A 83 -7.33 22.76 17.21
CA ALA A 83 -6.57 23.06 18.43
C ALA A 83 -5.16 22.44 18.39
N ALA A 84 -5.00 21.24 17.83
CA ALA A 84 -3.69 20.64 17.66
C ALA A 84 -2.83 21.40 16.62
N ILE A 85 -3.43 21.78 15.48
CA ILE A 85 -2.76 22.59 14.45
C ILE A 85 -2.23 23.91 15.04
N GLU A 86 -3.06 24.62 15.79
CA GLU A 86 -2.70 25.87 16.45
C GLU A 86 -1.62 25.66 17.54
N LYS A 87 -1.87 24.75 18.48
CA LYS A 87 -0.98 24.47 19.62
C LYS A 87 0.43 24.10 19.17
N TYR A 88 0.53 23.22 18.16
CA TYR A 88 1.82 22.71 17.69
C TYR A 88 2.36 23.48 16.49
N ARG A 89 1.68 24.55 16.06
CA ARG A 89 2.06 25.38 14.91
C ARG A 89 2.32 24.54 13.66
N ILE A 90 1.35 23.74 13.27
CA ILE A 90 1.45 22.83 12.13
C ILE A 90 1.44 23.61 10.81
N ASP A 91 2.47 23.41 10.00
CA ASP A 91 2.62 24.02 8.68
C ASP A 91 1.96 23.20 7.58
N LYS A 92 1.93 21.85 7.73
CA LYS A 92 1.39 20.90 6.76
C LYS A 92 0.45 19.91 7.40
N VAL A 93 -0.65 19.63 6.71
CA VAL A 93 -1.55 18.51 7.04
C VAL A 93 -1.58 17.56 5.88
N VAL A 94 -1.15 16.32 6.10
CA VAL A 94 -1.06 15.27 5.08
C VAL A 94 -2.09 14.20 5.37
N VAL A 95 -3.07 14.03 4.48
CA VAL A 95 -4.04 12.94 4.54
C VAL A 95 -3.44 11.74 3.81
N LEU A 96 -3.03 10.71 4.57
CA LEU A 96 -2.42 9.50 4.03
C LEU A 96 -3.40 8.68 3.18
N MET A 97 -4.67 8.72 3.54
CA MET A 97 -5.77 8.12 2.79
C MET A 97 -7.05 8.83 3.16
N SER A 98 -7.80 9.31 2.18
CA SER A 98 -9.07 10.00 2.42
C SER A 98 -10.07 9.11 3.16
N HIS A 99 -10.68 9.66 4.17
CA HIS A 99 -11.79 9.07 4.93
C HIS A 99 -13.08 9.81 4.56
N VAL A 100 -14.26 9.17 4.72
CA VAL A 100 -15.54 9.80 4.37
C VAL A 100 -15.82 11.13 5.09
N TRP A 101 -15.10 11.42 6.16
CA TRP A 101 -15.20 12.67 6.91
C TRP A 101 -14.12 13.70 6.57
N THR A 102 -13.01 13.34 5.93
CA THR A 102 -11.93 14.30 5.62
C THR A 102 -12.38 15.40 4.67
N PRO A 103 -13.20 15.16 3.61
CA PRO A 103 -13.69 16.23 2.76
C PRO A 103 -14.55 17.28 3.49
N LEU A 104 -15.17 16.90 4.64
CA LEU A 104 -16.02 17.79 5.43
C LEU A 104 -15.22 18.76 6.31
N ILE A 105 -13.98 18.44 6.62
CA ILE A 105 -13.12 19.27 7.48
C ILE A 105 -11.99 19.97 6.72
N ALA A 106 -11.73 19.58 5.47
CA ALA A 106 -10.66 20.11 4.63
C ALA A 106 -10.61 21.65 4.60
N ASP A 107 -11.74 22.31 4.35
CA ASP A 107 -11.81 23.77 4.31
C ASP A 107 -11.52 24.42 5.68
N SER A 108 -11.82 23.72 6.78
CA SER A 108 -11.51 24.22 8.12
C SER A 108 -10.02 24.13 8.42
N ILE A 109 -9.36 23.08 7.95
CA ILE A 109 -7.89 22.91 8.05
C ILE A 109 -7.20 23.99 7.20
N ARG A 110 -7.57 24.15 5.95
CA ARG A 110 -6.96 25.15 5.04
C ARG A 110 -7.08 26.57 5.58
N ARG A 111 -8.19 26.92 6.27
CA ARG A 111 -8.36 28.24 6.90
C ARG A 111 -7.38 28.52 8.05
N THR A 112 -6.70 27.52 8.60
CA THR A 112 -5.62 27.75 9.57
C THR A 112 -4.33 28.26 8.94
N GLY A 113 -4.23 28.25 7.61
CA GLY A 113 -2.99 28.53 6.86
C GLY A 113 -2.08 27.33 6.67
N ALA A 114 -2.39 26.18 7.28
CA ALA A 114 -1.65 24.94 7.06
C ALA A 114 -1.90 24.40 5.64
N ARG A 115 -0.83 24.01 4.95
CA ARG A 115 -0.91 23.42 3.61
C ARG A 115 -1.59 22.05 3.67
N TYR A 116 -2.66 21.86 2.93
CA TYR A 116 -3.45 20.64 2.93
C TYR A 116 -3.04 19.73 1.77
N ILE A 117 -2.45 18.60 2.07
CA ILE A 117 -1.90 17.62 1.12
C ILE A 117 -2.72 16.34 1.21
N VAL A 118 -3.10 15.76 0.06
CA VAL A 118 -3.84 14.51 0.02
C VAL A 118 -3.10 13.49 -0.82
N ILE A 119 -2.86 12.30 -0.26
CA ILE A 119 -2.31 11.17 -1.01
C ILE A 119 -3.46 10.40 -1.65
N VAL A 120 -3.45 10.30 -2.97
CA VAL A 120 -4.43 9.56 -3.78
C VAL A 120 -3.82 8.23 -4.19
N HIS A 121 -4.38 7.13 -3.66
CA HIS A 121 -3.95 5.77 -3.95
C HIS A 121 -4.57 5.23 -5.23
N ASP A 122 -5.83 5.58 -5.51
CA ASP A 122 -6.60 5.12 -6.66
C ASP A 122 -7.39 6.28 -7.26
N ALA A 123 -7.25 6.48 -8.57
CA ALA A 123 -8.02 7.52 -9.29
C ALA A 123 -9.48 7.08 -9.58
N SER A 124 -9.74 5.78 -9.60
CA SER A 124 -11.05 5.15 -9.83
C SER A 124 -11.21 3.91 -8.97
N GLY A 125 -12.45 3.53 -8.68
CA GLY A 125 -12.73 2.23 -8.04
C GLY A 125 -12.39 1.08 -8.99
N HIS A 126 -11.88 -0.02 -8.46
CA HIS A 126 -11.61 -1.23 -9.24
C HIS A 126 -12.90 -1.96 -9.61
N PRO A 127 -12.92 -2.71 -10.74
CA PRO A 127 -14.07 -3.52 -11.12
C PRO A 127 -14.48 -4.48 -10.01
N GLY A 128 -15.78 -4.49 -9.68
CA GLY A 128 -16.33 -5.32 -8.60
C GLY A 128 -16.26 -4.70 -7.21
N ASP A 129 -15.65 -3.53 -7.05
CA ASP A 129 -15.69 -2.78 -5.79
C ASP A 129 -16.95 -1.90 -5.74
N ARG A 130 -17.83 -2.15 -4.77
CA ARG A 130 -19.10 -1.41 -4.57
C ARG A 130 -18.90 0.04 -4.12
N THR A 131 -17.67 0.54 -4.14
CA THR A 131 -17.29 1.83 -3.56
C THR A 131 -17.29 3.01 -4.57
N ALA A 132 -17.78 2.85 -5.81
CA ALA A 132 -17.72 3.90 -6.83
C ALA A 132 -18.32 5.25 -6.36
N ILE A 133 -19.47 5.22 -5.65
CA ILE A 133 -20.11 6.44 -5.12
C ILE A 133 -19.25 7.04 -3.99
N VAL A 134 -18.69 6.18 -3.13
CA VAL A 134 -17.81 6.58 -2.04
C VAL A 134 -16.52 7.18 -2.61
N ASN A 135 -15.94 6.58 -3.65
CA ASN A 135 -14.74 7.12 -4.31
C ASN A 135 -14.98 8.52 -4.89
N ARG A 136 -16.14 8.76 -5.52
CA ARG A 136 -16.48 10.10 -6.02
C ARG A 136 -16.58 11.13 -4.89
N TRP A 137 -17.07 10.72 -3.73
CA TRP A 137 -17.10 11.56 -2.52
C TRP A 137 -15.68 11.82 -1.99
N LEU A 138 -14.85 10.78 -1.91
CA LEU A 138 -13.47 10.89 -1.42
C LEU A 138 -12.60 11.78 -2.32
N MET A 139 -12.85 11.79 -3.65
CA MET A 139 -12.17 12.69 -4.58
C MET A 139 -12.41 14.18 -4.28
N ARG A 140 -13.46 14.54 -3.55
CA ARG A 140 -13.65 15.92 -3.07
C ARG A 140 -12.52 16.38 -2.15
N ASP A 141 -11.89 15.46 -1.46
CA ASP A 141 -10.73 15.73 -0.61
C ASP A 141 -9.54 16.19 -1.46
N ALA A 142 -9.20 15.41 -2.49
CA ALA A 142 -8.17 15.77 -3.46
C ALA A 142 -8.48 17.09 -4.20
N LEU A 143 -9.74 17.33 -4.55
CA LEU A 143 -10.16 18.56 -5.21
C LEU A 143 -10.00 19.81 -4.32
N LYS A 144 -10.04 19.65 -3.00
CA LYS A 144 -9.82 20.71 -2.02
C LYS A 144 -8.36 20.86 -1.60
N ALA A 145 -7.51 19.87 -1.90
CA ALA A 145 -6.11 19.89 -1.50
C ALA A 145 -5.34 21.02 -2.19
N ASP A 146 -4.36 21.60 -1.49
CA ASP A 146 -3.39 22.54 -2.05
C ASP A 146 -2.36 21.78 -2.89
N GLU A 147 -2.10 20.51 -2.55
CA GLU A 147 -1.26 19.59 -3.30
C GLU A 147 -1.83 18.17 -3.23
N VAL A 148 -1.73 17.45 -4.33
CA VAL A 148 -2.09 16.03 -4.42
C VAL A 148 -0.83 15.23 -4.68
N VAL A 149 -0.65 14.16 -3.91
CA VAL A 149 0.43 13.20 -4.11
C VAL A 149 -0.14 11.91 -4.66
N THR A 150 0.42 11.37 -5.72
CA THR A 150 0.16 10.02 -6.20
C THR A 150 1.40 9.16 -6.02
N LEU A 151 1.23 7.86 -5.83
CA LEU A 151 2.34 6.94 -5.58
C LEU A 151 2.79 6.17 -6.83
N SER A 152 2.28 6.56 -8.00
CA SER A 152 2.71 6.11 -9.32
C SER A 152 2.33 7.14 -10.38
N ALA A 153 3.06 7.16 -11.48
CA ALA A 153 2.74 7.99 -12.64
C ALA A 153 1.43 7.51 -13.30
N TYR A 154 1.15 6.21 -13.24
CA TYR A 154 -0.10 5.62 -13.70
C TYR A 154 -1.32 6.26 -12.99
N VAL A 155 -1.29 6.34 -11.65
CA VAL A 155 -2.37 6.97 -10.87
C VAL A 155 -2.47 8.46 -11.19
N LYS A 156 -1.36 9.18 -11.33
CA LYS A 156 -1.38 10.58 -11.75
C LYS A 156 -2.08 10.75 -13.09
N SER A 157 -1.70 9.99 -14.11
CA SER A 157 -2.29 10.07 -15.45
C SER A 157 -3.78 9.79 -15.41
N ALA A 158 -4.23 8.75 -14.72
CA ALA A 158 -5.64 8.41 -14.55
C ALA A 158 -6.41 9.50 -13.78
N LEU A 159 -5.78 10.08 -12.75
CA LEU A 159 -6.37 11.16 -11.95
C LEU A 159 -6.57 12.43 -12.78
N ILE A 160 -5.56 12.85 -13.55
CA ILE A 160 -5.60 14.04 -14.39
C ILE A 160 -6.59 13.86 -15.55
N ALA A 161 -6.63 12.68 -16.17
CA ALA A 161 -7.62 12.39 -17.21
C ALA A 161 -9.07 12.58 -16.71
N ARG A 162 -9.32 12.29 -15.44
CA ARG A 162 -10.64 12.43 -14.81
C ARG A 162 -10.88 13.82 -14.21
N PHE A 163 -9.85 14.48 -13.71
CA PHE A 163 -9.87 15.76 -13.02
C PHE A 163 -8.73 16.68 -13.53
N PRO A 164 -8.82 17.24 -14.75
CA PRO A 164 -7.75 18.04 -15.36
C PRO A 164 -7.28 19.22 -14.50
N GLN A 165 -8.18 19.78 -13.68
CA GLN A 165 -7.85 20.90 -12.77
C GLN A 165 -6.84 20.53 -11.66
N LEU A 166 -6.48 19.26 -11.52
CA LEU A 166 -5.47 18.81 -10.54
C LEU A 166 -4.06 18.77 -11.13
N GLU A 167 -3.86 18.94 -12.45
CA GLU A 167 -2.58 18.73 -13.13
C GLU A 167 -1.45 19.57 -12.52
N GLY A 168 -1.64 20.87 -12.36
CA GLY A 168 -0.61 21.79 -11.84
C GLY A 168 -0.28 21.64 -10.36
N ARG A 169 -1.02 20.81 -9.62
CA ARG A 169 -0.80 20.56 -8.18
C ARG A 169 -0.68 19.08 -7.82
N THR A 170 -0.54 18.19 -8.82
CA THR A 170 -0.32 16.77 -8.60
C THR A 170 1.14 16.40 -8.82
N VAL A 171 1.77 15.87 -7.80
CA VAL A 171 3.14 15.34 -7.83
C VAL A 171 3.13 13.83 -7.72
N VAL A 172 4.14 13.18 -8.30
CA VAL A 172 4.35 11.74 -8.18
C VAL A 172 5.46 11.48 -7.18
N LEU A 173 5.14 10.74 -6.14
CA LEU A 173 6.13 10.08 -5.31
C LEU A 173 6.09 8.57 -5.60
N PHE A 174 6.89 7.81 -4.88
CA PHE A 174 6.86 6.34 -4.94
C PHE A 174 6.08 5.77 -3.76
N HIS A 175 5.58 4.54 -3.89
CA HIS A 175 5.10 3.79 -2.73
C HIS A 175 6.31 3.27 -1.94
N PRO A 176 6.51 3.72 -0.69
CA PRO A 176 7.65 3.25 0.10
C PRO A 176 7.48 1.77 0.48
N VAL A 177 8.60 1.08 0.65
CA VAL A 177 8.61 -0.28 1.16
C VAL A 177 8.22 -0.33 2.64
N ILE A 178 7.55 -1.41 3.05
CA ILE A 178 7.07 -1.62 4.42
C ILE A 178 7.98 -2.64 5.08
N ARG A 179 8.89 -2.19 5.94
CA ARG A 179 9.95 -3.00 6.57
C ARG A 179 9.60 -3.53 7.96
N SER A 180 8.46 -3.13 8.53
CA SER A 180 8.04 -3.52 9.89
C SER A 180 8.01 -5.03 10.13
N LEU A 181 7.89 -5.80 9.05
CA LEU A 181 7.84 -7.27 9.05
C LEU A 181 9.13 -7.91 8.53
N ALA A 182 10.23 -7.15 8.43
CA ALA A 182 11.48 -7.66 7.86
C ALA A 182 11.89 -8.98 8.52
N ALA A 183 12.15 -9.98 7.68
CA ALA A 183 12.63 -11.28 8.14
C ALA A 183 14.07 -11.22 8.61
N SER A 184 14.35 -11.90 9.69
CA SER A 184 15.68 -12.40 10.02
C SER A 184 15.89 -13.72 9.27
N GLY A 185 16.00 -13.71 7.93
CA GLY A 185 16.02 -14.96 7.18
C GLY A 185 16.96 -14.93 5.97
N GLY A 186 18.00 -15.75 6.03
CA GLY A 186 18.89 -16.06 4.92
C GLY A 186 18.21 -16.94 3.83
N ALA A 187 18.90 -17.13 2.70
CA ALA A 187 18.48 -17.99 1.61
C ALA A 187 18.09 -19.39 2.12
N ARG A 188 16.90 -19.83 1.74
CA ARG A 188 16.35 -21.12 2.15
C ARG A 188 16.78 -22.19 1.18
N THR A 189 17.82 -22.93 1.53
CA THR A 189 18.34 -24.06 0.75
C THR A 189 17.63 -25.36 1.11
N GLY A 190 17.53 -26.29 0.15
CA GLY A 190 17.10 -27.67 0.41
C GLY A 190 15.60 -27.95 0.32
N ARG A 191 14.79 -27.01 -0.15
CA ARG A 191 13.35 -27.23 -0.38
C ARG A 191 12.90 -26.68 -1.75
N PRO A 192 11.81 -27.18 -2.34
CA PRO A 192 11.24 -26.62 -3.55
C PRO A 192 10.88 -25.13 -3.39
N VAL A 193 11.02 -24.36 -4.47
CA VAL A 193 10.66 -22.94 -4.52
C VAL A 193 9.19 -22.74 -4.11
N GLY A 194 8.92 -21.78 -3.26
CA GLY A 194 7.58 -21.45 -2.80
C GLY A 194 7.06 -20.15 -3.42
N PHE A 195 5.89 -20.22 -4.05
CA PHE A 195 5.14 -19.08 -4.56
C PHE A 195 3.97 -18.74 -3.65
N LEU A 196 3.77 -17.46 -3.40
CA LEU A 196 2.68 -16.96 -2.55
C LEU A 196 1.79 -15.98 -3.33
N PHE A 197 0.50 -16.26 -3.39
CA PHE A 197 -0.53 -15.28 -3.70
C PHE A 197 -1.02 -14.68 -2.37
N PHE A 198 -0.90 -13.36 -2.20
CA PHE A 198 -1.21 -12.68 -0.94
C PHE A 198 -2.16 -11.50 -1.12
N GLY A 199 -3.08 -11.32 -0.14
CA GLY A 199 -4.00 -10.21 -0.03
C GLY A 199 -5.44 -10.58 -0.36
N ARG A 200 -6.35 -9.59 -0.35
CA ARG A 200 -7.79 -9.83 -0.59
C ARG A 200 -8.02 -10.58 -1.91
N ILE A 201 -8.86 -11.60 -1.87
CA ILE A 201 -9.24 -12.37 -3.06
C ILE A 201 -10.41 -11.66 -3.74
N LEU A 202 -10.07 -10.79 -4.70
CA LEU A 202 -11.01 -10.01 -5.51
C LEU A 202 -10.75 -10.30 -6.99
N ALA A 203 -11.77 -10.14 -7.83
CA ALA A 203 -11.69 -10.48 -9.26
C ALA A 203 -10.48 -9.87 -9.97
N TYR A 204 -10.21 -8.57 -9.72
CA TYR A 204 -9.10 -7.86 -10.37
C TYR A 204 -7.71 -8.34 -9.91
N LYS A 205 -7.62 -9.08 -8.79
CA LYS A 205 -6.36 -9.66 -8.29
C LYS A 205 -5.92 -10.89 -9.07
N GLY A 206 -6.83 -11.48 -9.87
CA GLY A 206 -6.49 -12.51 -10.83
C GLY A 206 -6.10 -13.87 -10.22
N LEU A 207 -6.66 -14.26 -9.06
CA LEU A 207 -6.40 -15.60 -8.50
C LEU A 207 -6.63 -16.73 -9.53
N PRO A 208 -7.64 -16.68 -10.43
CA PRO A 208 -7.80 -17.70 -11.48
C PRO A 208 -6.56 -17.82 -12.38
N LEU A 209 -5.92 -16.70 -12.76
CA LEU A 209 -4.70 -16.70 -13.57
C LEU A 209 -3.52 -17.31 -12.82
N PHE A 210 -3.42 -17.06 -11.50
CA PHE A 210 -2.40 -17.68 -10.66
C PHE A 210 -2.54 -19.21 -10.61
N VAL A 211 -3.76 -19.68 -10.37
CA VAL A 211 -4.06 -21.12 -10.29
C VAL A 211 -3.75 -21.78 -11.63
N GLU A 212 -4.21 -21.23 -12.75
CA GLU A 212 -3.93 -21.75 -14.09
C GLU A 212 -2.41 -21.74 -14.42
N ALA A 213 -1.69 -20.69 -14.02
CA ALA A 213 -0.23 -20.64 -14.17
C ALA A 213 0.47 -21.75 -13.37
N CYS A 214 0.00 -22.05 -12.16
CA CYS A 214 0.51 -23.15 -11.36
C CYS A 214 0.22 -24.52 -12.00
N GLU A 215 -0.97 -24.72 -12.55
CA GLU A 215 -1.32 -25.96 -13.28
C GLU A 215 -0.42 -26.17 -14.49
N LEU A 216 -0.22 -25.12 -15.29
CA LEU A 216 0.71 -25.16 -16.44
C LEU A 216 2.15 -25.48 -16.02
N LEU A 217 2.62 -24.87 -14.94
CA LEU A 217 3.96 -25.09 -14.42
C LEU A 217 4.12 -26.54 -13.90
N ARG A 218 3.09 -27.09 -13.24
CA ARG A 218 3.05 -28.48 -12.79
C ARG A 218 3.04 -29.46 -13.99
N ALA A 219 2.27 -29.17 -15.03
CA ALA A 219 2.23 -29.95 -16.27
C ALA A 219 3.57 -29.97 -17.02
N ARG A 220 4.40 -28.92 -16.84
CA ARG A 220 5.80 -28.87 -17.35
C ARG A 220 6.76 -29.67 -16.46
N GLY A 221 6.29 -30.40 -15.46
CA GLY A 221 7.12 -31.25 -14.59
C GLY A 221 7.97 -30.48 -13.58
N ARG A 222 7.59 -29.23 -13.24
CA ARG A 222 8.33 -28.43 -12.25
C ARG A 222 7.88 -28.74 -10.83
N ASP A 223 8.83 -28.82 -9.91
CA ASP A 223 8.56 -28.97 -8.48
C ASP A 223 8.63 -27.62 -7.78
N PHE A 224 7.53 -27.26 -7.08
CA PHE A 224 7.38 -26.01 -6.35
C PHE A 224 6.23 -26.11 -5.35
N ARG A 225 6.19 -25.21 -4.39
CA ARG A 225 5.14 -25.10 -3.37
C ARG A 225 4.26 -23.88 -3.64
N ILE A 226 3.00 -23.94 -3.22
CA ILE A 226 2.01 -22.90 -3.45
C ILE A 226 1.37 -22.50 -2.13
N GLY A 227 1.22 -21.20 -1.93
CA GLY A 227 0.40 -20.61 -0.88
C GLY A 227 -0.59 -19.60 -1.43
N VAL A 228 -1.78 -19.60 -0.84
CA VAL A 228 -2.79 -18.57 -1.05
C VAL A 228 -3.22 -18.06 0.31
N ALA A 229 -2.96 -16.79 0.60
CA ALA A 229 -3.26 -16.19 1.88
C ALA A 229 -4.03 -14.87 1.72
N GLY A 230 -5.26 -14.82 2.26
CA GLY A 230 -6.10 -13.63 2.23
C GLY A 230 -7.59 -13.94 2.22
N GLU A 231 -8.37 -12.94 2.59
CA GLU A 231 -9.82 -13.05 2.71
C GLU A 231 -10.53 -12.89 1.36
N GLY A 232 -11.44 -13.79 1.03
CA GLY A 232 -12.33 -13.68 -0.13
C GLY A 232 -12.98 -14.99 -0.56
N HIS A 233 -13.71 -14.94 -1.66
CA HIS A 233 -14.43 -16.10 -2.18
C HIS A 233 -13.55 -16.89 -3.15
N LEU A 234 -13.31 -18.16 -2.84
CA LEU A 234 -12.51 -19.07 -3.68
C LEU A 234 -13.33 -19.73 -4.79
N GLY A 235 -14.61 -20.00 -4.52
CA GLY A 235 -15.46 -20.71 -5.49
C GLY A 235 -14.86 -22.06 -5.91
N ASP A 236 -14.90 -22.34 -7.21
CA ASP A 236 -14.36 -23.57 -7.81
C ASP A 236 -12.84 -23.67 -7.73
N LEU A 237 -12.14 -22.55 -7.45
CA LEU A 237 -10.68 -22.55 -7.31
C LEU A 237 -10.21 -23.34 -6.09
N ALA A 238 -11.07 -23.52 -5.07
CA ALA A 238 -10.71 -24.28 -3.88
C ALA A 238 -10.32 -25.74 -4.22
N GLY A 239 -11.08 -26.41 -5.08
CA GLY A 239 -10.77 -27.75 -5.55
C GLY A 239 -9.51 -27.83 -6.41
N ARG A 240 -9.31 -26.84 -7.30
CA ARG A 240 -8.10 -26.76 -8.14
C ARG A 240 -6.84 -26.50 -7.29
N LEU A 241 -6.93 -25.63 -6.30
CA LEU A 241 -5.82 -25.36 -5.36
C LEU A 241 -5.50 -26.60 -4.50
N ALA A 242 -6.52 -27.34 -4.05
CA ALA A 242 -6.32 -28.59 -3.32
C ALA A 242 -5.61 -29.65 -4.19
N ALA A 243 -5.97 -29.76 -5.48
CA ALA A 243 -5.31 -30.66 -6.43
C ALA A 243 -3.84 -30.28 -6.72
N LEU A 244 -3.45 -29.03 -6.42
CA LEU A 244 -2.07 -28.52 -6.52
C LEU A 244 -1.31 -28.60 -5.19
N ASP A 245 -1.85 -29.18 -4.14
CA ASP A 245 -1.31 -29.24 -2.78
C ASP A 245 -1.04 -27.84 -2.18
N ALA A 246 -1.87 -26.85 -2.54
CA ALA A 246 -1.70 -25.49 -2.07
C ALA A 246 -2.07 -25.32 -0.60
N VAL A 247 -1.25 -24.61 0.17
CA VAL A 247 -1.60 -24.17 1.53
C VAL A 247 -2.53 -22.95 1.43
N ILE A 248 -3.74 -23.08 1.95
CA ILE A 248 -4.78 -22.05 1.85
C ILE A 248 -5.07 -21.47 3.23
N ILE A 249 -4.89 -20.15 3.38
CA ILE A 249 -5.28 -19.37 4.54
C ILE A 249 -6.35 -18.36 4.09
N ASN A 250 -7.61 -18.80 4.01
CA ASN A 250 -8.71 -17.96 3.49
C ASN A 250 -9.39 -17.18 4.63
N ARG A 251 -8.68 -16.18 5.16
CA ARG A 251 -9.17 -15.22 6.14
C ARG A 251 -8.30 -13.97 6.14
N TRP A 252 -8.74 -12.93 6.84
CA TRP A 252 -7.85 -11.83 7.19
C TRP A 252 -6.73 -12.34 8.10
N LEU A 253 -5.51 -11.95 7.81
CA LEU A 253 -4.33 -12.24 8.63
C LEU A 253 -4.06 -11.07 9.57
N ASP A 254 -3.80 -11.37 10.83
CA ASP A 254 -3.34 -10.38 11.77
C ASP A 254 -1.88 -9.99 11.44
N TYR A 255 -1.52 -8.77 11.81
CA TYR A 255 -0.22 -8.19 11.49
C TYR A 255 0.96 -9.12 11.85
N ASP A 256 0.93 -9.70 13.05
CA ASP A 256 2.01 -10.56 13.54
C ASP A 256 2.11 -11.91 12.79
N GLU A 257 1.00 -12.38 12.18
CA GLU A 257 0.97 -13.61 11.40
C GLU A 257 1.58 -13.43 9.99
N VAL A 258 1.52 -12.21 9.44
CA VAL A 258 1.95 -11.92 8.07
C VAL A 258 3.42 -12.31 7.87
N SER A 259 4.31 -11.94 8.79
CA SER A 259 5.73 -12.27 8.71
C SER A 259 5.96 -13.78 8.70
N THR A 260 5.21 -14.54 9.51
CA THR A 260 5.28 -16.01 9.56
C THR A 260 4.87 -16.62 8.22
N VAL A 261 3.79 -16.14 7.62
CA VAL A 261 3.33 -16.61 6.31
C VAL A 261 4.35 -16.27 5.22
N LEU A 262 4.77 -15.02 5.12
CA LEU A 262 5.77 -14.59 4.13
C LEU A 262 7.06 -15.40 4.25
N SER A 263 7.46 -15.70 5.49
CA SER A 263 8.67 -16.46 5.77
C SER A 263 8.67 -17.88 5.18
N GLN A 264 7.55 -18.42 4.74
CA GLN A 264 7.45 -19.77 4.19
C GLN A 264 7.62 -19.81 2.66
N TYR A 265 7.67 -18.68 1.98
CA TYR A 265 7.72 -18.59 0.51
C TYR A 265 8.92 -17.81 0.02
N ASP A 266 9.28 -17.99 -1.23
CA ASP A 266 10.49 -17.44 -1.84
C ASP A 266 10.15 -16.29 -2.82
N CYS A 267 8.92 -16.24 -3.31
CA CYS A 267 8.48 -15.24 -4.28
C CYS A 267 6.99 -14.93 -4.09
N MET A 268 6.64 -13.65 -4.16
CA MET A 268 5.25 -13.19 -4.25
C MET A 268 4.80 -13.18 -5.71
N VAL A 269 3.60 -13.69 -6.00
CA VAL A 269 3.05 -13.68 -7.36
C VAL A 269 1.78 -12.84 -7.40
N LEU A 270 1.76 -11.81 -8.24
CA LEU A 270 0.65 -10.89 -8.45
C LEU A 270 0.14 -11.01 -9.89
N THR A 271 -0.88 -11.81 -10.10
CA THR A 271 -1.53 -12.01 -11.40
C THR A 271 -2.67 -11.02 -11.64
N ASN A 272 -2.48 -9.79 -11.18
CA ASN A 272 -3.51 -8.76 -11.28
C ASN A 272 -3.95 -8.52 -12.74
N ILE A 273 -5.26 -8.33 -12.94
CA ILE A 273 -5.85 -7.91 -14.21
C ILE A 273 -5.80 -6.39 -14.33
N GLU A 274 -5.87 -5.72 -13.18
CA GLU A 274 -5.79 -4.26 -13.06
C GLU A 274 -5.10 -3.90 -11.74
N ALA A 275 -4.28 -2.85 -11.74
CA ALA A 275 -3.68 -2.32 -10.51
C ALA A 275 -3.30 -0.85 -10.68
N SER A 276 -3.67 -0.01 -9.72
CA SER A 276 -3.18 1.37 -9.59
C SER A 276 -1.77 1.40 -9.01
N GLN A 277 -1.59 0.65 -7.96
CA GLN A 277 -0.36 0.37 -7.22
C GLN A 277 -0.62 -0.82 -6.28
N SER A 278 0.40 -1.34 -5.61
CA SER A 278 0.19 -2.47 -4.71
C SER A 278 0.97 -2.33 -3.40
N GLY A 279 0.24 -2.22 -2.29
CA GLY A 279 0.83 -2.37 -0.96
C GLY A 279 1.44 -3.76 -0.73
N VAL A 280 0.99 -4.78 -1.48
CA VAL A 280 1.55 -6.14 -1.43
C VAL A 280 2.96 -6.18 -2.02
N VAL A 281 3.24 -5.43 -3.10
CA VAL A 281 4.62 -5.27 -3.63
C VAL A 281 5.51 -4.59 -2.60
N ALA A 282 5.03 -3.49 -1.99
CA ALA A 282 5.77 -2.77 -0.96
C ALA A 282 6.08 -3.65 0.26
N LEU A 283 5.13 -4.51 0.64
CA LEU A 283 5.29 -5.50 1.71
C LEU A 283 6.30 -6.58 1.33
N ALA A 284 6.18 -7.19 0.14
CA ALA A 284 7.08 -8.23 -0.34
C ALA A 284 8.52 -7.70 -0.42
N HIS A 285 8.73 -6.55 -1.04
CA HIS A 285 10.05 -5.93 -1.12
C HIS A 285 10.57 -5.54 0.28
N GLY A 286 9.73 -5.03 1.17
CA GLY A 286 10.10 -4.74 2.56
C GLY A 286 10.57 -5.98 3.31
N PHE A 287 10.00 -7.14 3.01
CA PHE A 287 10.37 -8.44 3.55
C PHE A 287 11.62 -9.06 2.86
N GLY A 288 12.16 -8.44 1.83
CA GLY A 288 13.29 -8.97 1.05
C GLY A 288 12.87 -9.99 -0.01
N MET A 289 11.59 -10.07 -0.35
CA MET A 289 11.02 -11.07 -1.26
C MET A 289 10.87 -10.50 -2.68
N PRO A 290 11.43 -11.15 -3.72
CA PRO A 290 11.16 -10.83 -5.12
C PRO A 290 9.69 -11.00 -5.48
N VAL A 291 9.25 -10.31 -6.53
CA VAL A 291 7.87 -10.32 -7.00
C VAL A 291 7.78 -10.72 -8.45
N ILE A 292 6.87 -11.65 -8.79
CA ILE A 292 6.45 -11.90 -10.17
C ILE A 292 5.09 -11.25 -10.37
N ALA A 293 4.94 -10.43 -11.42
CA ALA A 293 3.68 -9.72 -11.64
C ALA A 293 3.29 -9.66 -13.12
N THR A 294 1.98 -9.51 -13.37
CA THR A 294 1.44 -9.11 -14.66
C THR A 294 1.79 -7.65 -14.98
N PRO A 295 1.90 -7.26 -16.28
CA PRO A 295 2.31 -5.92 -16.70
C PRO A 295 1.17 -4.90 -16.62
N VAL A 296 0.59 -4.66 -15.44
CA VAL A 296 -0.56 -3.77 -15.27
C VAL A 296 -0.25 -2.58 -14.38
N GLY A 297 -0.67 -1.40 -14.86
CA GLY A 297 -0.69 -0.15 -14.11
C GLY A 297 0.61 0.15 -13.36
N GLY A 298 0.49 0.57 -12.13
CA GLY A 298 1.63 0.94 -11.28
C GLY A 298 2.51 -0.23 -10.82
N LEU A 299 2.16 -1.50 -11.08
CA LEU A 299 3.05 -2.63 -10.76
C LEU A 299 4.36 -2.54 -11.53
N THR A 300 4.33 -2.12 -12.79
CA THR A 300 5.53 -1.96 -13.64
C THR A 300 6.44 -0.81 -13.18
N GLU A 301 5.91 0.12 -12.39
CA GLU A 301 6.71 1.18 -11.78
C GLU A 301 7.37 0.72 -10.48
N GLN A 302 6.67 -0.11 -9.68
CA GLN A 302 7.15 -0.61 -8.39
C GLN A 302 8.16 -1.74 -8.54
N ILE A 303 8.01 -2.61 -9.55
CA ILE A 303 8.88 -3.76 -9.78
C ILE A 303 9.89 -3.40 -10.87
N LYS A 304 11.16 -3.54 -10.57
CA LYS A 304 12.24 -3.38 -11.55
C LYS A 304 12.50 -4.73 -12.19
N ASP A 305 11.99 -4.89 -13.42
CA ASP A 305 12.06 -6.16 -14.14
C ASP A 305 13.50 -6.69 -14.25
N HIS A 306 13.68 -8.00 -14.04
CA HIS A 306 14.95 -8.69 -13.92
C HIS A 306 15.93 -8.14 -12.85
N ARG A 307 15.43 -7.27 -11.92
CA ARG A 307 16.23 -6.73 -10.82
C ARG A 307 15.61 -6.97 -9.44
N SER A 308 14.34 -6.60 -9.23
CA SER A 308 13.64 -6.86 -7.97
C SER A 308 12.45 -7.80 -8.13
N GLY A 309 12.26 -8.31 -9.33
CA GLY A 309 11.19 -9.22 -9.69
C GLY A 309 11.17 -9.49 -11.19
N LEU A 310 10.13 -10.17 -11.64
CA LEU A 310 9.88 -10.47 -13.06
C LEU A 310 8.51 -9.92 -13.46
N ILE A 311 8.44 -9.28 -14.61
CA ILE A 311 7.19 -8.84 -15.22
C ILE A 311 6.80 -9.82 -16.33
N ALA A 312 5.64 -10.47 -16.19
CA ALA A 312 5.10 -11.33 -17.24
C ALA A 312 4.87 -10.53 -18.54
N ARG A 313 5.06 -11.15 -19.69
CA ARG A 313 4.95 -10.46 -21.00
C ARG A 313 3.54 -9.92 -21.30
N ARG A 314 2.50 -10.51 -20.72
CA ARG A 314 1.11 -10.12 -20.85
C ARG A 314 0.27 -10.61 -19.66
N VAL A 315 -0.94 -10.13 -19.56
CA VAL A 315 -1.92 -10.59 -18.55
C VAL A 315 -2.51 -11.92 -19.02
N ALA A 316 -1.80 -13.01 -18.75
CA ALA A 316 -2.23 -14.37 -19.11
C ALA A 316 -1.51 -15.40 -18.22
N ALA A 317 -2.15 -16.55 -18.04
CA ALA A 317 -1.64 -17.61 -17.19
C ALA A 317 -0.33 -18.22 -17.73
N ASP A 318 -0.22 -18.46 -19.03
CA ASP A 318 0.99 -18.99 -19.68
C ASP A 318 2.19 -18.05 -19.54
N ALA A 319 1.97 -16.72 -19.69
CA ALA A 319 3.03 -15.74 -19.51
C ALA A 319 3.48 -15.63 -18.04
N SER A 320 2.55 -15.79 -17.10
CA SER A 320 2.86 -15.87 -15.67
C SER A 320 3.61 -17.18 -15.35
N ALA A 321 3.19 -18.31 -15.94
CA ALA A 321 3.88 -19.58 -15.80
C ALA A 321 5.32 -19.54 -16.35
N ASP A 322 5.55 -18.86 -17.47
CA ASP A 322 6.91 -18.67 -18.04
C ASP A 322 7.82 -17.91 -17.05
N ALA A 323 7.35 -16.83 -16.46
CA ALA A 323 8.11 -16.08 -15.46
C ALA A 323 8.35 -16.89 -14.17
N MET A 324 7.36 -17.66 -13.73
CA MET A 324 7.49 -18.57 -12.58
C MET A 324 8.48 -19.71 -12.89
N GLU A 325 8.47 -20.27 -14.10
CA GLU A 325 9.41 -21.30 -14.52
C GLU A 325 10.84 -20.80 -14.53
N LEU A 326 11.08 -19.60 -15.06
CA LEU A 326 12.38 -18.95 -15.03
C LEU A 326 12.86 -18.78 -13.58
N PHE A 327 11.99 -18.36 -12.67
CA PHE A 327 12.32 -18.23 -11.25
C PHE A 327 12.64 -19.59 -10.60
N VAL A 328 11.98 -20.69 -10.98
CA VAL A 328 12.25 -22.05 -10.44
C VAL A 328 13.58 -22.58 -10.96
N THR A 329 13.87 -22.38 -12.24
CA THR A 329 14.99 -23.07 -12.91
C THR A 329 16.32 -22.33 -12.82
N ASP A 330 16.30 -21.00 -12.64
CA ASP A 330 17.51 -20.17 -12.62
C ASP A 330 17.83 -19.69 -11.18
N GLY A 331 18.78 -20.38 -10.54
CA GLY A 331 19.25 -20.05 -9.19
C GLY A 331 20.02 -18.74 -9.09
N GLU A 332 20.80 -18.40 -10.13
CA GLU A 332 21.55 -17.15 -10.16
C GLU A 332 20.63 -15.95 -10.33
N LEU A 333 19.60 -16.07 -11.17
CA LEU A 333 18.57 -15.06 -11.28
C LEU A 333 17.88 -14.83 -9.94
N ARG A 334 17.50 -15.87 -9.20
CA ARG A 334 16.89 -15.69 -7.85
C ARG A 334 17.77 -14.88 -6.92
N LYS A 335 19.08 -15.16 -6.91
CA LYS A 335 20.06 -14.43 -6.12
C LYS A 335 20.14 -12.96 -6.56
N GLN A 336 20.26 -12.71 -7.86
CA GLN A 336 20.25 -11.37 -8.44
C GLN A 336 18.99 -10.59 -8.08
N LEU A 337 17.81 -11.21 -8.15
CA LEU A 337 16.55 -10.58 -7.79
C LEU A 337 16.49 -10.21 -6.29
N SER A 338 17.01 -11.07 -5.41
CA SER A 338 17.08 -10.78 -3.97
C SER A 338 18.02 -9.61 -3.64
N GLU A 339 19.18 -9.55 -4.31
CA GLU A 339 20.12 -8.43 -4.22
C GLU A 339 19.47 -7.12 -4.73
N GLY A 340 18.73 -7.20 -5.83
CA GLY A 340 17.99 -6.06 -6.37
C GLY A 340 16.86 -5.58 -5.47
N VAL A 341 16.19 -6.50 -4.74
CA VAL A 341 15.21 -6.11 -3.71
C VAL A 341 15.88 -5.33 -2.59
N ALA A 342 17.06 -5.72 -2.13
CA ALA A 342 17.80 -4.95 -1.14
C ALA A 342 18.08 -3.51 -1.60
N LYS A 343 18.39 -3.33 -2.89
CA LYS A 343 18.54 -2.00 -3.50
C LYS A 343 17.23 -1.22 -3.53
N VAL A 344 16.12 -1.88 -3.83
CA VAL A 344 14.77 -1.26 -3.78
C VAL A 344 14.43 -0.81 -2.36
N GLN A 345 14.79 -1.60 -1.32
CA GLN A 345 14.58 -1.22 0.07
C GLN A 345 15.32 0.08 0.46
N GLU A 346 16.49 0.32 -0.11
CA GLU A 346 17.23 1.58 0.10
C GLU A 346 16.60 2.74 -0.67
N ASP A 347 16.34 2.53 -1.98
CA ASP A 347 15.89 3.58 -2.90
C ASP A 347 14.46 4.02 -2.62
N PHE A 348 13.60 3.12 -2.15
CA PHE A 348 12.19 3.38 -1.84
C PHE A 348 11.90 3.28 -0.34
N SER A 349 12.86 3.65 0.50
CA SER A 349 12.69 3.65 1.96
C SER A 349 11.66 4.68 2.42
N MET A 350 11.02 4.41 3.57
CA MET A 350 10.09 5.36 4.20
C MET A 350 10.77 6.68 4.55
N ALA A 351 12.05 6.66 4.93
CA ALA A 351 12.82 7.87 5.23
C ALA A 351 12.93 8.78 3.99
N ARG A 352 13.30 8.22 2.84
CA ARG A 352 13.35 8.98 1.57
C ARG A 352 11.97 9.48 1.12
N PHE A 353 10.93 8.70 1.37
CA PHE A 353 9.56 9.13 1.09
C PHE A 353 9.18 10.33 1.96
N PHE A 354 9.45 10.27 3.26
CA PHE A 354 9.19 11.34 4.21
C PHE A 354 9.96 12.61 3.84
N GLU A 355 11.25 12.50 3.53
CA GLU A 355 12.10 13.59 3.08
C GLU A 355 11.51 14.28 1.84
N ARG A 356 11.21 13.51 0.76
CA ARG A 356 10.61 14.08 -0.46
C ARG A 356 9.25 14.72 -0.21
N LEU A 357 8.45 14.18 0.70
CA LEU A 357 7.15 14.76 1.04
C LEU A 357 7.30 16.08 1.80
N THR A 358 8.39 16.25 2.55
CA THR A 358 8.66 17.46 3.36
C THR A 358 9.47 18.52 2.60
N GLU A 359 10.38 18.15 1.69
CA GLU A 359 11.27 19.04 0.95
C GLU A 359 10.61 19.87 -0.16
N GLN A 360 9.45 19.48 -0.69
CA GLN A 360 8.83 20.09 -1.89
C GLN A 360 8.45 21.58 -1.77
N ARG A 361 8.87 22.28 -0.72
CA ARG A 361 8.63 23.73 -0.58
C ARG A 361 9.65 24.62 -1.31
N SER A 362 10.86 24.14 -1.61
CA SER A 362 11.95 25.01 -2.08
C SER A 362 11.90 25.35 -3.57
N GLU A 363 11.22 24.58 -4.42
CA GLU A 363 11.26 24.79 -5.88
C GLU A 363 10.16 25.70 -6.45
N LYS A 364 9.17 26.12 -5.67
CA LYS A 364 8.10 27.02 -6.15
C LYS A 364 8.13 28.45 -5.60
N ALA A 365 9.21 28.84 -4.94
CA ALA A 365 9.41 30.20 -4.39
C ALA A 365 10.48 31.02 -5.14
N GLN A 366 10.74 30.66 -6.43
CA GLN A 366 11.53 31.51 -7.34
C GLN A 366 10.74 31.84 -8.60
#